data_6a351072297ccfc091d0fffc752ab64b
#
_entry.id   6a351072297ccfc091d0fffc752ab64b
#
_cell.length_a   1.000
_cell.length_b   1.000
_cell.length_c   1.000
_cell.angle_alpha   90.00
_cell.angle_beta   90.00
_cell.angle_gamma   90.00
#
_symmetry.space_group_name_H-M   'P 1'
#
loop_
_entity.id
_entity.type
_entity.pdbx_description
1 polymer ?
#
loop_
_entity_poly.entity_id
_entity_poly.type
_entity_poly.pdbx_seq_one_letter_code
_entity_poly.pdbx_strand_id
1 'polypeptide(L)'
;FDGCAAFYMGGIGRLNDAVGGVTVNVLDDYPFTNVPGGWNMYPGQNVTLTGQQARLYIQARRGDATGNEDRMQRQKQYMLALIGQAKARVASSPASVLPLYNAVSDYVLTDLDLGKLTYLATQAAGMSFSGDMLRVTGQAALGDGNRVELTVDQEALYDLILDVFYDEIPAPAQTGGS
;
A
#
# COMPACT_ATOMS: atom_id res chain seq x y z
N PHE A 1 -1.37 -11.26 17.80
CA PHE A 1 -1.82 -11.01 16.42
C PHE A 1 -2.91 -12.01 16.07
N ASP A 2 -4.01 -11.55 15.46
CA ASP A 2 -5.16 -12.38 15.10
C ASP A 2 -4.97 -13.10 13.76
N GLY A 3 -3.92 -12.78 13.02
CA GLY A 3 -3.52 -13.41 11.78
C GLY A 3 -2.35 -12.69 11.12
N CYS A 4 -1.73 -13.35 10.16
CA CYS A 4 -0.63 -12.83 9.37
C CYS A 4 -0.87 -13.08 7.89
N ALA A 5 -0.46 -12.15 7.05
CA ALA A 5 -0.44 -12.34 5.60
C ALA A 5 0.84 -11.72 5.02
N ALA A 6 1.52 -12.49 4.18
CA ALA A 6 2.64 -12.02 3.39
C ALA A 6 2.27 -12.09 1.91
N PHE A 7 2.46 -10.98 1.20
CA PHE A 7 2.17 -10.86 -0.22
C PHE A 7 3.46 -10.73 -1.03
N TYR A 8 3.66 -11.64 -1.97
CA TYR A 8 4.79 -11.57 -2.87
C TYR A 8 4.51 -10.57 -4.01
N MET A 9 5.38 -9.59 -4.16
CA MET A 9 5.21 -8.47 -5.11
C MET A 9 5.01 -8.89 -6.57
N GLY A 10 5.40 -10.14 -6.94
CA GLY A 10 5.11 -10.69 -8.25
C GLY A 10 3.62 -10.83 -8.55
N GLY A 11 2.78 -10.94 -7.52
CA GLY A 11 1.32 -11.04 -7.63
C GLY A 11 0.60 -9.73 -7.90
N ILE A 12 1.27 -8.57 -7.78
CA ILE A 12 0.60 -7.26 -7.92
C ILE A 12 -0.07 -7.08 -9.28
N GLY A 13 0.54 -7.59 -10.34
CA GLY A 13 -0.04 -7.53 -11.68
C GLY A 13 -1.32 -8.36 -11.79
N ARG A 14 -1.35 -9.54 -11.15
CA ARG A 14 -2.54 -10.40 -11.11
C ARG A 14 -3.69 -9.73 -10.34
N LEU A 15 -3.35 -9.12 -9.20
CA LEU A 15 -4.34 -8.39 -8.40
C LEU A 15 -4.90 -7.18 -9.15
N ASN A 16 -4.02 -6.42 -9.83
CA ASN A 16 -4.42 -5.30 -10.68
C ASN A 16 -5.44 -5.72 -11.74
N ASP A 17 -5.16 -6.80 -12.46
CA ASP A 17 -6.06 -7.29 -13.51
C ASP A 17 -7.36 -7.86 -12.91
N ALA A 18 -7.29 -8.51 -11.76
CA ALA A 18 -8.46 -9.06 -11.07
C ALA A 18 -9.43 -7.98 -10.58
N VAL A 19 -8.93 -6.78 -10.20
CA VAL A 19 -9.81 -5.64 -9.87
C VAL A 19 -10.33 -4.90 -11.09
N GLY A 20 -9.88 -5.24 -12.31
CA GLY A 20 -10.28 -4.60 -13.57
C GLY A 20 -9.35 -3.48 -14.03
N GLY A 21 -8.14 -3.43 -13.50
CA GLY A 21 -7.16 -2.38 -13.76
C GLY A 21 -7.25 -1.23 -12.76
N VAL A 22 -6.12 -0.68 -12.39
CA VAL A 22 -6.02 0.46 -11.47
C VAL A 22 -5.69 1.72 -12.26
N THR A 23 -6.51 2.76 -12.13
CA THR A 23 -6.26 4.05 -12.77
C THR A 23 -5.42 4.92 -11.84
N VAL A 24 -4.32 5.45 -12.37
CA VAL A 24 -3.43 6.39 -11.70
C VAL A 24 -3.30 7.67 -12.49
N ASN A 25 -3.09 8.79 -11.81
CA ASN A 25 -2.59 10.00 -12.44
C ASN A 25 -1.05 9.95 -12.39
N VAL A 26 -0.39 9.89 -13.54
CA VAL A 26 1.08 9.73 -13.60
C VAL A 26 1.76 10.89 -12.89
N LEU A 27 2.57 10.60 -11.87
CA LEU A 27 3.17 11.60 -10.97
C LEU A 27 4.44 12.21 -11.51
N ASP A 28 5.25 11.44 -12.23
CA ASP A 28 6.58 11.84 -12.65
C ASP A 28 6.88 11.44 -14.11
N ASP A 29 7.95 11.97 -14.64
CA ASP A 29 8.42 11.74 -16.00
C ASP A 29 9.39 10.54 -16.11
N TYR A 30 9.25 9.52 -15.25
CA TYR A 30 10.05 8.32 -15.35
C TYR A 30 9.92 7.72 -16.77
N PRO A 31 11.04 7.47 -17.47
CA PRO A 31 10.99 6.94 -18.82
C PRO A 31 10.60 5.47 -18.81
N PHE A 32 9.31 5.18 -18.84
CA PHE A 32 8.79 3.80 -19.00
C PHE A 32 9.02 3.23 -20.41
N THR A 33 9.88 3.89 -21.22
CA THR A 33 10.11 3.58 -22.62
C THR A 33 10.92 2.29 -22.86
N ASN A 34 11.68 1.83 -21.86
CA ASN A 34 12.51 0.62 -21.97
C ASN A 34 11.75 -0.68 -21.64
N VAL A 35 10.45 -0.65 -21.74
CA VAL A 35 9.60 -1.81 -21.48
C VAL A 35 9.10 -2.38 -22.80
N PRO A 36 9.04 -3.71 -22.96
CA PRO A 36 8.43 -4.30 -24.14
C PRO A 36 7.00 -3.77 -24.33
N GLY A 37 6.74 -3.12 -25.46
CA GLY A 37 5.45 -2.51 -25.75
C GLY A 37 5.42 -0.98 -25.70
N GLY A 38 6.51 -0.32 -25.27
CA GLY A 38 6.72 1.13 -25.32
C GLY A 38 5.58 1.91 -24.66
N TRP A 39 5.72 2.27 -23.40
CA TRP A 39 4.65 3.03 -22.73
C TRP A 39 5.06 4.49 -22.63
N ASN A 40 4.29 5.31 -23.31
CA ASN A 40 4.37 6.74 -23.12
C ASN A 40 3.41 7.14 -22.00
N MET A 41 3.91 7.20 -20.78
CA MET A 41 3.18 7.76 -19.63
C MET A 41 3.79 9.13 -19.31
N TYR A 42 2.95 10.15 -19.34
CA TYR A 42 3.39 11.53 -19.10
C TYR A 42 2.79 12.05 -17.79
N PRO A 43 3.50 12.89 -17.03
CA PRO A 43 2.99 13.50 -15.82
C PRO A 43 1.63 14.16 -16.05
N GLY A 44 0.70 13.94 -15.11
CA GLY A 44 -0.67 14.44 -15.18
C GLY A 44 -1.63 13.62 -16.04
N GLN A 45 -1.16 12.61 -16.76
CA GLN A 45 -2.02 11.73 -17.55
C GLN A 45 -2.71 10.70 -16.66
N ASN A 46 -4.03 10.51 -16.84
CA ASN A 46 -4.76 9.41 -16.22
C ASN A 46 -4.61 8.14 -17.08
N VAL A 47 -4.06 7.08 -16.49
CA VAL A 47 -3.82 5.81 -17.16
C VAL A 47 -4.39 4.67 -16.33
N THR A 48 -5.23 3.83 -16.96
CA THR A 48 -5.63 2.56 -16.37
C THR A 48 -4.56 1.52 -16.69
N LEU A 49 -3.85 1.09 -15.66
CA LEU A 49 -2.70 0.20 -15.79
C LEU A 49 -3.15 -1.24 -16.04
N THR A 50 -2.52 -1.91 -17.00
CA THR A 50 -2.51 -3.38 -17.07
C THR A 50 -1.63 -3.94 -15.94
N GLY A 51 -1.73 -5.25 -15.64
CA GLY A 51 -0.93 -5.86 -14.58
C GLY A 51 0.58 -5.72 -14.79
N GLN A 52 1.05 -5.79 -16.04
CA GLN A 52 2.45 -5.54 -16.35
C GLN A 52 2.84 -4.07 -16.10
N GLN A 53 1.98 -3.13 -16.48
CA GLN A 53 2.18 -1.71 -16.23
C GLN A 53 2.17 -1.38 -14.74
N ALA A 54 1.23 -1.94 -13.98
CA ALA A 54 1.14 -1.76 -12.55
C ALA A 54 2.43 -2.21 -11.83
N ARG A 55 2.92 -3.40 -12.17
CA ARG A 55 4.17 -3.92 -11.61
C ARG A 55 5.34 -2.98 -11.88
N LEU A 56 5.49 -2.51 -13.10
CA LEU A 56 6.58 -1.60 -13.45
C LEU A 56 6.42 -0.22 -12.81
N TYR A 57 5.22 0.32 -12.78
CA TYR A 57 4.93 1.62 -12.17
C TYR A 57 5.40 1.70 -10.72
N ILE A 58 5.18 0.63 -9.95
CA ILE A 58 5.56 0.59 -8.52
C ILE A 58 7.01 0.15 -8.27
N GLN A 59 7.66 -0.52 -9.23
CA GLN A 59 9.03 -1.02 -9.09
C GLN A 59 10.07 -0.09 -9.70
N ALA A 60 9.71 0.67 -10.71
CA ALA A 60 10.61 1.53 -11.44
C ALA A 60 11.28 2.57 -10.52
N ARG A 61 12.59 2.75 -10.69
CA ARG A 61 13.39 3.67 -9.90
C ARG A 61 14.49 4.29 -10.76
N ARG A 62 14.65 5.61 -10.68
CA ARG A 62 15.84 6.29 -11.21
C ARG A 62 17.04 5.92 -10.36
N GLY A 63 18.22 5.96 -10.95
CA GLY A 63 19.48 5.72 -10.25
C GLY A 63 20.01 6.94 -9.49
N ASP A 64 19.23 8.01 -9.39
CA ASP A 64 19.59 9.26 -8.72
C ASP A 64 19.04 9.35 -7.29
N ALA A 65 19.32 10.47 -6.62
CA ALA A 65 18.93 10.71 -5.23
C ALA A 65 17.40 10.77 -5.03
N THR A 66 16.63 11.16 -6.04
CA THR A 66 15.18 11.33 -5.98
C THR A 66 14.42 10.03 -6.27
N GLY A 67 15.06 9.07 -6.93
CA GLY A 67 14.41 7.87 -7.45
C GLY A 67 13.73 7.00 -6.40
N ASN A 68 14.16 7.05 -5.14
CA ASN A 68 13.50 6.36 -4.03
C ASN A 68 12.21 7.06 -3.63
N GLU A 69 12.22 8.40 -3.51
CA GLU A 69 11.07 9.19 -3.13
C GLU A 69 9.98 9.10 -4.21
N ASP A 70 10.34 9.28 -5.48
CA ASP A 70 9.42 9.14 -6.61
C ASP A 70 8.74 7.76 -6.62
N ARG A 71 9.51 6.70 -6.41
CA ARG A 71 8.96 5.34 -6.30
C ARG A 71 8.01 5.20 -5.13
N MET A 72 8.34 5.75 -3.96
CA MET A 72 7.47 5.70 -2.78
C MET A 72 6.15 6.43 -3.02
N GLN A 73 6.18 7.58 -3.68
CA GLN A 73 4.98 8.33 -4.04
C GLN A 73 4.10 7.55 -5.03
N ARG A 74 4.69 6.91 -6.06
CA ARG A 74 3.95 6.04 -6.97
C ARG A 74 3.35 4.82 -6.26
N GLN A 75 4.09 4.20 -5.35
CA GLN A 75 3.59 3.08 -4.55
C GLN A 75 2.40 3.50 -3.69
N LYS A 76 2.50 4.64 -2.99
CA LYS A 76 1.41 5.21 -2.19
C LYS A 76 0.17 5.44 -3.04
N GLN A 77 0.31 6.16 -4.15
CA GLN A 77 -0.79 6.47 -5.06
C GLN A 77 -1.45 5.19 -5.58
N TYR A 78 -0.65 4.26 -6.08
CA TYR A 78 -1.15 3.00 -6.61
C TYR A 78 -1.89 2.17 -5.56
N MET A 79 -1.34 2.04 -4.36
CA MET A 79 -1.97 1.27 -3.28
C MET A 79 -3.31 1.86 -2.87
N LEU A 80 -3.42 3.19 -2.73
CA LEU A 80 -4.69 3.84 -2.42
C LEU A 80 -5.74 3.62 -3.52
N ALA A 81 -5.34 3.74 -4.77
CA ALA A 81 -6.22 3.49 -5.92
C ALA A 81 -6.65 2.02 -6.00
N LEU A 82 -5.73 1.07 -5.76
CA LEU A 82 -6.01 -0.37 -5.72
C LEU A 82 -6.99 -0.72 -4.59
N ILE A 83 -6.77 -0.19 -3.39
CA ILE A 83 -7.69 -0.36 -2.25
C ILE A 83 -9.08 0.18 -2.60
N GLY A 84 -9.15 1.37 -3.20
CA GLY A 84 -10.42 1.96 -3.65
C GLY A 84 -11.17 1.06 -4.64
N GLN A 85 -10.48 0.53 -5.65
CA GLN A 85 -11.05 -0.40 -6.63
C GLN A 85 -11.52 -1.71 -5.99
N ALA A 86 -10.69 -2.31 -5.14
CA ALA A 86 -11.02 -3.56 -4.45
C ALA A 86 -12.24 -3.37 -3.53
N LYS A 87 -12.28 -2.27 -2.76
CA LYS A 87 -13.43 -1.91 -1.90
C LYS A 87 -14.72 -1.78 -2.70
N ALA A 88 -14.69 -1.02 -3.79
CA ALA A 88 -15.87 -0.82 -4.64
C ALA A 88 -16.39 -2.16 -5.17
N ARG A 89 -15.49 -3.07 -5.55
CA ARG A 89 -15.84 -4.40 -6.04
C ARG A 89 -16.44 -5.28 -4.95
N VAL A 90 -15.86 -5.30 -3.75
CA VAL A 90 -16.38 -6.06 -2.60
C VAL A 90 -17.72 -5.48 -2.12
N ALA A 91 -17.84 -4.16 -2.05
CA ALA A 91 -19.09 -3.50 -1.66
C ALA A 91 -20.25 -3.79 -2.63
N SER A 92 -19.96 -3.87 -3.94
CA SER A 92 -20.95 -4.23 -4.95
C SER A 92 -21.34 -5.71 -4.91
N SER A 93 -20.41 -6.59 -4.53
CA SER A 93 -20.61 -8.03 -4.41
C SER A 93 -19.59 -8.67 -3.47
N PRO A 94 -19.98 -9.03 -2.23
CA PRO A 94 -19.07 -9.74 -1.31
C PRO A 94 -18.52 -11.06 -1.89
N ALA A 95 -19.26 -11.70 -2.79
CA ALA A 95 -18.80 -12.91 -3.49
C ALA A 95 -17.56 -12.67 -4.37
N SER A 96 -17.21 -11.40 -4.67
CA SER A 96 -16.00 -11.06 -5.42
C SER A 96 -14.70 -11.30 -4.65
N VAL A 97 -14.75 -11.50 -3.34
CA VAL A 97 -13.55 -11.81 -2.51
C VAL A 97 -12.89 -13.11 -2.98
N LEU A 98 -13.67 -14.15 -3.27
CA LEU A 98 -13.13 -15.43 -3.72
C LEU A 98 -12.38 -15.34 -5.07
N PRO A 99 -12.93 -14.73 -6.13
CA PRO A 99 -12.18 -14.50 -7.36
C PRO A 99 -10.92 -13.65 -7.16
N LEU A 100 -10.96 -12.62 -6.33
CA LEU A 100 -9.80 -11.78 -6.02
C LEU A 100 -8.71 -12.60 -5.29
N TYR A 101 -9.10 -13.41 -4.30
CA TYR A 101 -8.18 -14.29 -3.60
C TYR A 101 -7.54 -15.32 -4.57
N ASN A 102 -8.35 -16.00 -5.37
CA ASN A 102 -7.86 -17.01 -6.32
C ASN A 102 -6.89 -16.43 -7.35
N ALA A 103 -7.06 -15.18 -7.74
CA ALA A 103 -6.14 -14.52 -8.67
C ALA A 103 -4.74 -14.31 -8.10
N VAL A 104 -4.58 -14.30 -6.78
CA VAL A 104 -3.32 -14.02 -6.08
C VAL A 104 -2.90 -15.10 -5.09
N SER A 105 -3.65 -16.18 -4.92
CA SER A 105 -3.38 -17.22 -3.91
C SER A 105 -1.97 -17.78 -3.97
N ASP A 106 -1.40 -17.95 -5.16
CA ASP A 106 -0.02 -18.42 -5.34
C ASP A 106 1.05 -17.37 -4.90
N TYR A 107 0.61 -16.15 -4.62
CA TYR A 107 1.45 -15.03 -4.21
C TYR A 107 1.18 -14.58 -2.77
N VAL A 108 0.30 -15.27 -2.05
CA VAL A 108 -0.07 -14.97 -0.67
C VAL A 108 0.27 -16.14 0.23
N LEU A 109 1.01 -15.86 1.28
CA LEU A 109 1.18 -16.78 2.40
C LEU A 109 0.41 -16.21 3.58
N THR A 110 -0.59 -16.92 4.08
CA THR A 110 -1.42 -16.47 5.19
C THR A 110 -1.91 -17.64 6.04
N ASP A 111 -2.12 -17.38 7.32
CA ASP A 111 -2.79 -18.26 8.28
C ASP A 111 -4.29 -17.96 8.41
N LEU A 112 -4.77 -16.95 7.66
CA LEU A 112 -6.19 -16.60 7.61
C LEU A 112 -6.93 -17.52 6.64
N ASP A 113 -8.01 -18.13 7.11
CA ASP A 113 -8.92 -18.87 6.24
C ASP A 113 -9.77 -17.92 5.38
N LEU A 114 -10.43 -18.47 4.34
CA LEU A 114 -11.24 -17.70 3.42
C LEU A 114 -12.42 -17.00 4.11
N GLY A 115 -12.97 -17.58 5.17
CA GLY A 115 -14.06 -16.99 5.96
C GLY A 115 -13.59 -15.71 6.65
N LYS A 116 -12.45 -15.76 7.34
CA LYS A 116 -11.82 -14.59 7.96
C LYS A 116 -11.43 -13.53 6.94
N LEU A 117 -10.84 -13.94 5.81
CA LEU A 117 -10.49 -13.01 4.72
C LEU A 117 -11.74 -12.31 4.17
N THR A 118 -12.84 -13.04 3.96
CA THR A 118 -14.10 -12.46 3.48
C THR A 118 -14.68 -11.50 4.50
N TYR A 119 -14.69 -11.87 5.78
CA TYR A 119 -15.13 -11.00 6.86
C TYR A 119 -14.31 -9.70 6.90
N LEU A 120 -12.98 -9.79 6.95
CA LEU A 120 -12.09 -8.63 6.98
C LEU A 120 -12.25 -7.73 5.74
N ALA A 121 -12.35 -8.32 4.55
CA ALA A 121 -12.57 -7.58 3.32
C ALA A 121 -13.90 -6.83 3.32
N THR A 122 -14.95 -7.44 3.87
CA THR A 122 -16.29 -6.81 3.97
C THR A 122 -16.28 -5.66 4.98
N GLN A 123 -15.60 -5.82 6.12
CA GLN A 123 -15.43 -4.75 7.10
C GLN A 123 -14.61 -3.59 6.50
N ALA A 124 -13.49 -3.91 5.85
CA ALA A 124 -12.63 -2.93 5.20
C ALA A 124 -13.35 -2.15 4.09
N ALA A 125 -14.31 -2.76 3.40
CA ALA A 125 -15.10 -2.09 2.38
C ALA A 125 -15.91 -0.90 2.95
N GLY A 126 -16.34 -0.99 4.22
CA GLY A 126 -17.04 0.09 4.95
C GLY A 126 -16.12 1.16 5.56
N MET A 127 -14.82 0.91 5.68
CA MET A 127 -13.88 1.83 6.31
C MET A 127 -13.45 2.95 5.35
N SER A 128 -13.13 4.12 5.91
CA SER A 128 -12.40 5.16 5.17
C SER A 128 -10.89 4.97 5.34
N PHE A 129 -10.15 5.14 4.26
CA PHE A 129 -8.70 5.16 4.31
C PHE A 129 -8.23 6.61 4.14
N SER A 130 -7.47 7.13 5.10
CA SER A 130 -6.82 8.43 4.94
C SER A 130 -5.76 8.32 3.84
N GLY A 131 -5.59 9.38 3.06
CA GLY A 131 -4.51 9.43 2.07
C GLY A 131 -3.12 9.54 2.70
N ASP A 132 -3.02 9.68 4.02
CA ASP A 132 -1.76 9.82 4.72
C ASP A 132 -1.20 8.46 5.12
N MET A 133 -0.02 8.16 4.63
CA MET A 133 0.76 7.01 5.09
C MET A 133 1.63 7.46 6.26
N LEU A 134 1.47 6.78 7.38
CA LEU A 134 2.33 6.99 8.54
C LEU A 134 3.76 6.55 8.21
N ARG A 135 4.72 7.36 8.63
CA ARG A 135 6.14 7.12 8.37
C ARG A 135 6.88 6.91 9.67
N VAL A 136 7.68 5.87 9.72
CA VAL A 136 8.73 5.76 10.73
C VAL A 136 9.86 6.68 10.32
N THR A 137 10.19 7.64 11.17
CA THR A 137 11.28 8.60 10.95
C THR A 137 12.62 8.05 11.40
N GLY A 138 13.71 8.60 10.88
CA GLY A 138 15.06 8.19 11.22
C GLY A 138 16.12 8.92 10.41
N GLN A 139 17.38 8.61 10.67
CA GLN A 139 18.52 9.19 9.97
C GLN A 139 19.08 8.18 8.97
N ALA A 140 19.22 8.62 7.72
CA ALA A 140 19.87 7.81 6.68
C ALA A 140 21.38 8.10 6.68
N ALA A 141 22.18 7.04 6.72
CA ALA A 141 23.63 7.10 6.59
C ALA A 141 24.13 6.05 5.59
N LEU A 142 25.33 6.26 5.05
CA LEU A 142 25.99 5.22 4.28
C LEU A 142 26.68 4.27 5.26
N GLY A 143 26.19 3.03 5.27
CA GLY A 143 26.82 1.94 6.01
C GLY A 143 27.87 1.20 5.19
N ASP A 144 28.33 0.07 5.72
CA ASP A 144 29.32 -0.78 5.08
C ASP A 144 28.83 -1.28 3.71
N GLY A 145 29.73 -1.25 2.71
CA GLY A 145 29.40 -1.68 1.35
C GLY A 145 28.57 -0.69 0.53
N ASN A 146 28.63 0.61 0.87
CA ASN A 146 27.93 1.69 0.16
C ASN A 146 26.40 1.52 0.09
N ARG A 147 25.81 0.90 1.10
CA ARG A 147 24.37 0.74 1.26
C ARG A 147 23.84 1.82 2.18
N VAL A 148 22.68 2.37 1.82
CA VAL A 148 21.97 3.31 2.72
C VAL A 148 21.34 2.52 3.86
N GLU A 149 21.74 2.82 5.08
CA GLU A 149 21.19 2.29 6.32
C GLU A 149 20.33 3.36 6.98
N LEU A 150 19.17 2.98 7.49
CA LEU A 150 18.26 3.86 8.22
C LEU A 150 18.32 3.52 9.70
N THR A 151 18.81 4.46 10.51
CA THR A 151 18.70 4.37 11.97
C THR A 151 17.37 5.00 12.40
N VAL A 152 16.48 4.17 12.93
CA VAL A 152 15.13 4.59 13.32
C VAL A 152 15.19 5.47 14.56
N ASP A 153 14.42 6.57 14.55
CA ASP A 153 14.15 7.37 15.73
C ASP A 153 13.18 6.59 16.63
N GLN A 154 13.73 6.10 17.74
CA GLN A 154 12.99 5.22 18.67
C GLN A 154 11.89 5.95 19.43
N GLU A 155 12.08 7.23 19.77
CA GLU A 155 11.08 8.05 20.46
C GLU A 155 9.90 8.33 19.52
N ALA A 156 10.17 8.79 18.30
CA ALA A 156 9.14 9.03 17.30
C ALA A 156 8.41 7.73 16.88
N LEU A 157 9.10 6.58 16.87
CA LEU A 157 8.47 5.28 16.63
C LEU A 157 7.53 4.90 17.78
N TYR A 158 7.94 5.12 19.02
CA TYR A 158 7.12 4.82 20.20
C TYR A 158 5.85 5.67 20.20
N ASP A 159 5.97 6.98 19.98
CA ASP A 159 4.83 7.89 19.90
C ASP A 159 3.87 7.51 18.79
N LEU A 160 4.40 7.15 17.61
CA LEU A 160 3.60 6.66 16.48
C LEU A 160 2.83 5.38 16.83
N ILE A 161 3.44 4.44 17.55
CA ILE A 161 2.79 3.21 17.99
C ILE A 161 1.66 3.53 18.97
N LEU A 162 1.89 4.46 19.91
CA LEU A 162 0.84 4.88 20.85
C LEU A 162 -0.33 5.52 20.10
N ASP A 163 -0.06 6.43 19.20
CA ASP A 163 -1.09 7.14 18.42
C ASP A 163 -1.95 6.20 17.54
N VAL A 164 -1.35 5.13 17.01
CA VAL A 164 -2.03 4.21 16.08
C VAL A 164 -2.77 3.09 16.78
N PHE A 165 -2.25 2.56 17.89
CA PHE A 165 -2.73 1.31 18.47
C PHE A 165 -3.32 1.47 19.88
N TYR A 166 -3.29 2.66 20.46
CA TYR A 166 -3.77 2.89 21.82
C TYR A 166 -4.65 4.14 21.87
N ASP A 167 -5.79 4.02 22.55
CA ASP A 167 -6.63 5.17 22.86
C ASP A 167 -6.14 5.82 24.18
N GLU A 168 -6.16 7.16 24.24
CA GLU A 168 -5.92 7.86 25.50
C GLU A 168 -7.03 7.51 26.51
N ILE A 169 -6.64 7.05 27.70
CA ILE A 169 -7.58 6.88 28.80
C ILE A 169 -7.96 8.29 29.32
N PRO A 170 -9.24 8.68 29.23
CA PRO A 170 -9.64 10.00 29.75
C PRO A 170 -9.27 10.11 31.23
N ALA A 171 -8.65 11.21 31.62
CA ALA A 171 -8.35 11.47 33.03
C ALA A 171 -9.64 11.36 33.85
N PRO A 172 -9.63 10.71 35.04
CA PRO A 172 -10.79 10.62 35.89
C PRO A 172 -11.31 12.03 36.19
N ALA A 173 -12.62 12.24 35.98
CA ALA A 173 -13.27 13.50 36.29
C ALA A 173 -12.92 13.87 37.75
N GLN A 174 -12.28 15.03 37.95
CA GLN A 174 -12.06 15.54 39.27
C GLN A 174 -13.45 15.82 39.87
N THR A 175 -13.90 14.94 40.77
CA THR A 175 -15.06 15.21 41.63
C THR A 175 -14.66 16.37 42.53
N GLY A 176 -15.10 17.57 42.12
CA GLY A 176 -14.97 18.77 42.93
C GLY A 176 -15.68 18.55 44.26
N GLY A 177 -14.91 18.40 45.33
CA GLY A 177 -15.43 18.47 46.69
C GLY A 177 -15.91 19.88 46.94
N SER A 178 -17.19 19.98 47.29
CA SER A 178 -17.79 21.16 47.88
C SER A 178 -17.48 21.21 49.35
#